data_5d3c17b3123dd4f8bbb0d156b7179d8d
#
_entry.id   5d3c17b3123dd4f8bbb0d156b7179d8d
#
_cell.length_a   1.000
_cell.length_b   1.000
_cell.length_c   1.000
_cell.angle_alpha   90.00
_cell.angle_beta   90.00
_cell.angle_gamma   90.00
#
_symmetry.space_group_name_H-M   'P 1'
#
loop_
_entity.id
_entity.type
_entity.pdbx_description
1 polymer ?
#
loop_
_entity_poly.entity_id
_entity_poly.type
_entity_poly.pdbx_seq_one_letter_code
_entity_poly.pdbx_strand_id
1 'polypeptide(L)'
;MEIYNTLTKRKEEFKPLEPGKVKMYVCGPTVYNYIHIGNARPMIVFDTVRRYMEYKGYDVNYVSNFTDVDDKIIKKANEEGVDASVISERFIKECKQDMAAMNVKPATTHPLATQEIDGMIDMISTLIEKGHAYEKNGTVYFRTASFKEYGKLSHKNLDDLQSGFRDLKVSGEEDKESPLDFVLWKPKKEGEPYWESPWSEGRPGWHIECSVMSKKYLGEQIDIHAGGEDLIFPHHENEIAQSEACNGKEFSHYWMHNAFLNIDNRKMSKSLGNFLLVRDIEKKYDLQVLRFFMLSAHYRSPLNFSAELMEAAKNGLDRILTCAAWLQKQSANEGELTNQESEVVEEAKKYVGKFEAAMEDDFNTADAIAAIFELVKYVNTNKTDELSGKAAKSLYEILKQLCDILGIIIEKKEELLDADIEALIEERKQARKAKNFARADEIRKELADKGIILEDTRQGVTWKRV
;
A
#
# COMPACT_ATOMS: atom_id res chain seq x y z
N MET A 1 8.92 20.13 6.02
CA MET A 1 8.77 18.66 6.11
C MET A 1 10.11 18.03 5.82
N GLU A 2 10.54 17.13 6.69
CA GLU A 2 11.76 16.34 6.53
C GLU A 2 11.41 14.88 6.23
N ILE A 3 12.21 14.23 5.39
CA ILE A 3 12.08 12.83 5.02
C ILE A 3 13.42 12.14 5.26
N TYR A 4 13.40 10.97 5.91
CA TYR A 4 14.60 10.16 6.00
C TYR A 4 14.87 9.48 4.66
N ASN A 5 16.03 9.79 4.09
CA ASN A 5 16.47 9.23 2.82
C ASN A 5 17.42 8.05 3.07
N THR A 6 17.02 6.86 2.66
CA THR A 6 17.84 5.64 2.80
C THR A 6 19.18 5.77 2.07
N LEU A 7 19.19 6.50 0.94
CA LEU A 7 20.40 6.71 0.14
C LEU A 7 21.48 7.46 0.91
N THR A 8 21.10 8.52 1.63
CA THR A 8 22.03 9.38 2.38
C THR A 8 22.11 9.05 3.86
N LYS A 9 21.18 8.22 4.36
CA LYS A 9 21.00 7.88 5.79
C LYS A 9 20.75 9.09 6.69
N ARG A 10 20.08 10.11 6.17
CA ARG A 10 19.78 11.37 6.88
C ARG A 10 18.33 11.77 6.68
N LYS A 11 17.80 12.56 7.61
CA LYS A 11 16.60 13.34 7.37
C LYS A 11 16.98 14.55 6.52
N GLU A 12 16.24 14.80 5.47
CA GLU A 12 16.45 15.86 4.51
C GLU A 12 15.17 16.65 4.30
N GLU A 13 15.28 17.95 4.10
CA GLU A 13 14.16 18.80 3.73
C GLU A 13 13.59 18.32 2.39
N PHE A 14 12.29 18.01 2.36
CA PHE A 14 11.63 17.61 1.13
C PHE A 14 11.49 18.78 0.16
N LYS A 15 12.05 18.62 -1.02
CA LYS A 15 11.99 19.56 -2.14
C LYS A 15 11.58 18.80 -3.40
N PRO A 16 10.34 18.99 -3.88
CA PRO A 16 9.89 18.28 -5.07
C PRO A 16 10.64 18.79 -6.32
N LEU A 17 10.79 17.90 -7.31
CA LEU A 17 11.35 18.21 -8.63
C LEU A 17 10.54 19.30 -9.36
N GLU A 18 9.24 19.27 -9.21
CA GLU A 18 8.30 20.25 -9.76
C GLU A 18 7.52 20.89 -8.61
N PRO A 19 7.51 22.24 -8.47
CA PRO A 19 6.77 22.89 -7.39
C PRO A 19 5.29 22.45 -7.36
N GLY A 20 4.83 22.04 -6.18
CA GLY A 20 3.45 21.60 -5.94
C GLY A 20 3.09 20.21 -6.46
N LYS A 21 4.02 19.47 -7.09
CA LYS A 21 3.79 18.11 -7.57
C LYS A 21 4.74 17.14 -6.92
N VAL A 22 4.31 15.88 -6.78
CA VAL A 22 5.13 14.78 -6.26
C VAL A 22 4.98 13.56 -7.16
N LYS A 23 6.10 13.07 -7.66
CA LYS A 23 6.22 11.83 -8.43
C LYS A 23 6.66 10.71 -7.49
N MET A 24 5.76 9.80 -7.18
CA MET A 24 6.00 8.74 -6.20
C MET A 24 5.78 7.35 -6.79
N TYR A 25 6.80 6.51 -6.74
CA TYR A 25 6.73 5.10 -7.13
C TYR A 25 6.87 4.20 -5.90
N VAL A 26 5.94 3.27 -5.74
CA VAL A 26 5.99 2.26 -4.67
C VAL A 26 5.91 0.87 -5.30
N CYS A 27 6.94 0.06 -5.11
CA CYS A 27 6.95 -1.30 -5.63
C CYS A 27 5.77 -2.11 -5.12
N GLY A 28 4.99 -2.63 -6.06
CA GLY A 28 3.81 -3.42 -5.79
C GLY A 28 4.09 -4.92 -5.59
N PRO A 29 3.10 -5.70 -5.23
CA PRO A 29 3.26 -7.12 -4.96
C PRO A 29 3.32 -7.96 -6.24
N THR A 30 3.98 -9.12 -6.15
CA THR A 30 3.81 -10.22 -7.11
C THR A 30 2.48 -10.92 -6.82
N VAL A 31 1.60 -10.98 -7.82
CA VAL A 31 0.20 -11.39 -7.66
C VAL A 31 0.00 -12.89 -7.92
N TYR A 32 0.55 -13.73 -7.06
CA TYR A 32 0.41 -15.19 -7.14
C TYR A 32 -0.44 -15.80 -6.01
N ASN A 33 -0.78 -15.02 -5.00
CA ASN A 33 -1.54 -15.45 -3.83
C ASN A 33 -2.20 -14.25 -3.14
N TYR A 34 -3.08 -14.49 -2.17
CA TYR A 34 -3.56 -13.48 -1.26
C TYR A 34 -2.40 -12.76 -0.57
N ILE A 35 -2.56 -11.45 -0.34
CA ILE A 35 -1.54 -10.66 0.35
C ILE A 35 -1.45 -11.04 1.83
N HIS A 36 -0.23 -11.03 2.33
CA HIS A 36 0.03 -11.20 3.76
C HIS A 36 0.21 -9.85 4.46
N ILE A 37 0.16 -9.86 5.79
CA ILE A 37 0.26 -8.62 6.58
C ILE A 37 1.57 -7.86 6.35
N GLY A 38 2.65 -8.52 5.93
CA GLY A 38 3.89 -7.86 5.52
C GLY A 38 3.75 -7.06 4.22
N ASN A 39 2.89 -7.50 3.27
CA ASN A 39 2.56 -6.70 2.08
C ASN A 39 1.63 -5.52 2.43
N ALA A 40 0.76 -5.69 3.42
CA ALA A 40 -0.16 -4.66 3.87
C ALA A 40 0.59 -3.43 4.44
N ARG A 41 1.74 -3.65 5.11
CA ARG A 41 2.49 -2.58 5.77
C ARG A 41 2.92 -1.47 4.80
N PRO A 42 3.68 -1.72 3.72
CA PRO A 42 4.02 -0.67 2.76
C PRO A 42 2.78 -0.03 2.11
N MET A 43 1.73 -0.80 1.81
CA MET A 43 0.51 -0.27 1.24
C MET A 43 -0.14 0.78 2.16
N ILE A 44 -0.26 0.49 3.46
CA ILE A 44 -0.83 1.40 4.45
C ILE A 44 0.08 2.60 4.72
N VAL A 45 1.38 2.36 4.89
CA VAL A 45 2.37 3.42 5.19
C VAL A 45 2.42 4.43 4.06
N PHE A 46 2.61 3.99 2.82
CA PHE A 46 2.79 4.91 1.70
C PHE A 46 1.48 5.52 1.21
N ASP A 47 0.33 4.89 1.45
CA ASP A 47 -0.98 5.55 1.33
C ASP A 47 -1.10 6.72 2.33
N THR A 48 -0.63 6.54 3.55
CA THR A 48 -0.64 7.60 4.57
C THR A 48 0.33 8.75 4.20
N VAL A 49 1.51 8.43 3.68
CA VAL A 49 2.46 9.43 3.12
C VAL A 49 1.77 10.24 2.02
N ARG A 50 1.16 9.57 1.05
CA ARG A 50 0.40 10.21 -0.02
C ARG A 50 -0.69 11.11 0.51
N ARG A 51 -1.53 10.63 1.46
CA ARG A 51 -2.64 11.42 2.04
C ARG A 51 -2.13 12.67 2.74
N TYR A 52 -1.02 12.59 3.47
CA TYR A 52 -0.44 13.75 4.12
C TYR A 52 0.13 14.76 3.12
N MET A 53 0.80 14.31 2.07
CA MET A 53 1.28 15.20 1.00
C MET A 53 0.12 15.88 0.28
N GLU A 54 -0.96 15.14 -0.05
CA GLU A 54 -2.19 15.72 -0.62
C GLU A 54 -2.81 16.76 0.34
N TYR A 55 -2.84 16.48 1.65
CA TYR A 55 -3.29 17.42 2.67
C TYR A 55 -2.44 18.70 2.69
N LYS A 56 -1.14 18.62 2.48
CA LYS A 56 -0.21 19.77 2.37
C LYS A 56 -0.33 20.49 1.01
N GLY A 57 -1.23 20.07 0.14
CA GLY A 57 -1.54 20.72 -1.13
C GLY A 57 -0.71 20.27 -2.32
N TYR A 58 0.03 19.16 -2.21
CA TYR A 58 0.74 18.57 -3.35
C TYR A 58 -0.21 17.76 -4.24
N ASP A 59 -0.03 17.87 -5.55
CA ASP A 59 -0.59 16.96 -6.54
C ASP A 59 0.31 15.71 -6.64
N VAL A 60 -0.14 14.60 -6.07
CA VAL A 60 0.66 13.38 -5.96
C VAL A 60 0.32 12.39 -7.06
N ASN A 61 1.22 12.22 -8.02
CA ASN A 61 1.16 11.12 -8.98
C ASN A 61 1.78 9.87 -8.35
N TYR A 62 0.92 9.02 -7.79
CA TYR A 62 1.29 7.78 -7.10
C TYR A 62 1.17 6.59 -8.04
N VAL A 63 2.27 5.92 -8.33
CA VAL A 63 2.33 4.72 -9.17
C VAL A 63 2.72 3.52 -8.34
N SER A 64 1.96 2.43 -8.44
CA SER A 64 2.29 1.16 -7.81
C SER A 64 1.87 0.01 -8.73
N ASN A 65 2.84 -0.78 -9.16
CA ASN A 65 2.62 -1.85 -10.13
C ASN A 65 2.01 -3.11 -9.54
N PHE A 66 1.57 -4.00 -10.42
CA PHE A 66 1.44 -5.43 -10.12
C PHE A 66 2.42 -6.20 -10.98
N THR A 67 3.28 -7.00 -10.35
CA THR A 67 4.10 -8.00 -11.05
C THR A 67 3.21 -9.20 -11.37
N ASP A 68 2.74 -9.25 -12.61
CA ASP A 68 1.78 -10.24 -13.12
C ASP A 68 2.43 -11.34 -13.98
N VAL A 69 3.75 -11.35 -14.06
CA VAL A 69 4.59 -12.42 -14.62
C VAL A 69 5.80 -12.70 -13.74
N ASP A 70 5.88 -13.90 -13.16
CA ASP A 70 6.95 -14.32 -12.24
C ASP A 70 6.98 -15.84 -12.09
N ASP A 71 8.10 -16.41 -11.68
CA ASP A 71 8.26 -17.85 -11.43
C ASP A 71 7.20 -18.42 -10.47
N LYS A 72 6.78 -17.64 -9.47
CA LYS A 72 5.75 -18.06 -8.49
C LYS A 72 4.36 -18.14 -9.11
N ILE A 73 4.04 -17.20 -10.03
CA ILE A 73 2.77 -17.20 -10.76
C ILE A 73 2.72 -18.40 -11.69
N ILE A 74 3.80 -18.64 -12.46
CA ILE A 74 3.94 -19.77 -13.39
C ILE A 74 3.82 -21.10 -12.65
N LYS A 75 4.53 -21.24 -11.53
CA LYS A 75 4.45 -22.45 -10.69
C LYS A 75 3.02 -22.71 -10.24
N LYS A 76 2.33 -21.68 -9.74
CA LYS A 76 0.94 -21.81 -9.28
C LYS A 76 -0.02 -22.13 -10.41
N ALA A 77 0.17 -21.54 -11.59
CA ALA A 77 -0.62 -21.83 -12.79
C ALA A 77 -0.47 -23.30 -13.20
N ASN A 78 0.75 -23.81 -13.20
CA ASN A 78 1.03 -25.22 -13.50
C ASN A 78 0.41 -26.17 -12.46
N GLU A 79 0.46 -25.81 -11.17
CA GLU A 79 -0.18 -26.58 -10.08
C GLU A 79 -1.71 -26.65 -10.22
N GLU A 80 -2.33 -25.57 -10.72
CA GLU A 80 -3.80 -25.48 -10.92
C GLU A 80 -4.23 -25.91 -12.35
N GLY A 81 -3.30 -26.12 -13.27
CA GLY A 81 -3.61 -26.50 -14.66
C GLY A 81 -4.29 -25.37 -15.46
N VAL A 82 -3.93 -24.11 -15.20
CA VAL A 82 -4.49 -22.91 -15.86
C VAL A 82 -3.37 -22.04 -16.40
N ASP A 83 -3.72 -21.05 -17.23
CA ASP A 83 -2.76 -20.06 -17.70
C ASP A 83 -2.30 -19.12 -16.59
N ALA A 84 -1.07 -18.62 -16.70
CA ALA A 84 -0.49 -17.67 -15.74
C ALA A 84 -1.34 -16.39 -15.58
N SER A 85 -1.95 -15.90 -16.66
CA SER A 85 -2.86 -14.75 -16.66
C SER A 85 -4.08 -14.96 -15.75
N VAL A 86 -4.65 -16.18 -15.72
CA VAL A 86 -5.80 -16.52 -14.85
C VAL A 86 -5.43 -16.36 -13.36
N ILE A 87 -4.21 -16.74 -13.01
CA ILE A 87 -3.71 -16.59 -11.63
C ILE A 87 -3.52 -15.11 -11.31
N SER A 88 -2.79 -14.37 -12.16
CA SER A 88 -2.50 -12.95 -11.90
C SER A 88 -3.77 -12.10 -11.86
N GLU A 89 -4.69 -12.25 -12.80
CA GLU A 89 -5.98 -11.54 -12.81
C GLU A 89 -6.80 -11.79 -11.54
N ARG A 90 -6.88 -13.06 -11.10
CA ARG A 90 -7.53 -13.44 -9.86
C ARG A 90 -6.94 -12.68 -8.68
N PHE A 91 -5.63 -12.78 -8.48
CA PHE A 91 -4.98 -12.21 -7.31
C PHE A 91 -4.80 -10.69 -7.36
N ILE A 92 -4.82 -10.05 -8.54
CA ILE A 92 -4.97 -8.60 -8.67
C ILE A 92 -6.33 -8.16 -8.11
N LYS A 93 -7.41 -8.85 -8.50
CA LYS A 93 -8.77 -8.55 -8.00
C LYS A 93 -8.83 -8.71 -6.47
N GLU A 94 -8.31 -9.81 -5.96
CA GLU A 94 -8.29 -10.11 -4.53
C GLU A 94 -7.45 -9.07 -3.75
N CYS A 95 -6.26 -8.70 -4.28
CA CYS A 95 -5.41 -7.67 -3.69
C CYS A 95 -6.11 -6.31 -3.63
N LYS A 96 -6.81 -5.90 -4.70
CA LYS A 96 -7.58 -4.64 -4.72
C LYS A 96 -8.70 -4.64 -3.69
N GLN A 97 -9.36 -5.78 -3.46
CA GLN A 97 -10.39 -5.92 -2.42
C GLN A 97 -9.78 -5.76 -1.02
N ASP A 98 -8.66 -6.44 -0.75
CA ASP A 98 -7.96 -6.34 0.52
C ASP A 98 -7.46 -4.90 0.78
N MET A 99 -6.94 -4.22 -0.26
CA MET A 99 -6.54 -2.81 -0.18
C MET A 99 -7.72 -1.90 0.17
N ALA A 100 -8.86 -2.09 -0.50
CA ALA A 100 -10.07 -1.29 -0.24
C ALA A 100 -10.59 -1.52 1.19
N ALA A 101 -10.59 -2.76 1.67
CA ALA A 101 -10.99 -3.09 3.03
C ALA A 101 -10.08 -2.47 4.12
N MET A 102 -8.79 -2.29 3.80
CA MET A 102 -7.84 -1.53 4.63
C MET A 102 -7.91 -0.01 4.43
N ASN A 103 -8.87 0.50 3.66
CA ASN A 103 -8.99 1.91 3.26
C ASN A 103 -7.71 2.48 2.60
N VAL A 104 -7.00 1.67 1.84
CA VAL A 104 -5.89 2.11 1.00
C VAL A 104 -6.45 2.68 -0.30
N LYS A 105 -6.13 3.93 -0.62
CA LYS A 105 -6.55 4.56 -1.88
C LYS A 105 -5.95 3.82 -3.07
N PRO A 106 -6.69 3.61 -4.17
CA PRO A 106 -6.10 3.14 -5.42
C PRO A 106 -4.95 4.06 -5.84
N ALA A 107 -3.87 3.51 -6.40
CA ALA A 107 -2.84 4.33 -6.99
C ALA A 107 -3.40 5.17 -8.15
N THR A 108 -2.74 6.26 -8.51
CA THR A 108 -3.06 7.01 -9.73
C THR A 108 -2.97 6.10 -10.95
N THR A 109 -1.96 5.21 -10.94
CA THR A 109 -1.81 4.18 -11.96
C THR A 109 -1.28 2.89 -11.32
N HIS A 110 -1.89 1.75 -11.73
CA HIS A 110 -1.42 0.40 -11.42
C HIS A 110 -0.95 -0.29 -12.71
N PRO A 111 0.29 -0.06 -13.18
CA PRO A 111 0.78 -0.72 -14.37
C PRO A 111 0.97 -2.23 -14.12
N LEU A 112 0.84 -3.02 -15.20
CA LEU A 112 1.09 -4.45 -15.24
C LEU A 112 2.39 -4.72 -15.98
N ALA A 113 3.25 -5.58 -15.45
CA ALA A 113 4.53 -5.90 -16.08
C ALA A 113 4.34 -6.46 -17.50
N THR A 114 3.31 -7.29 -17.73
CA THR A 114 3.01 -7.87 -19.05
C THR A 114 2.60 -6.84 -20.10
N GLN A 115 2.18 -5.64 -19.71
CA GLN A 115 1.80 -4.55 -20.62
C GLN A 115 2.97 -3.62 -20.98
N GLU A 116 4.13 -3.84 -20.39
CA GLU A 116 5.30 -2.97 -20.54
C GLU A 116 6.52 -3.66 -21.17
N ILE A 117 6.31 -4.79 -21.80
CA ILE A 117 7.39 -5.63 -22.38
C ILE A 117 8.20 -4.87 -23.42
N ASP A 118 7.56 -4.12 -24.32
CA ASP A 118 8.27 -3.36 -25.35
C ASP A 118 9.22 -2.33 -24.72
N GLY A 119 8.75 -1.62 -23.68
CA GLY A 119 9.60 -0.67 -22.95
C GLY A 119 10.77 -1.35 -22.22
N MET A 120 10.58 -2.60 -21.76
CA MET A 120 11.66 -3.38 -21.14
C MET A 120 12.70 -3.78 -22.18
N ILE A 121 12.27 -4.23 -23.36
CA ILE A 121 13.16 -4.57 -24.48
C ILE A 121 13.96 -3.34 -24.92
N ASP A 122 13.32 -2.18 -25.03
CA ASP A 122 13.97 -0.92 -25.40
C ASP A 122 15.02 -0.49 -24.37
N MET A 123 14.70 -0.57 -23.07
CA MET A 123 15.64 -0.24 -22.01
C MET A 123 16.83 -1.20 -21.98
N ILE A 124 16.59 -2.50 -22.12
CA ILE A 124 17.64 -3.53 -22.16
C ILE A 124 18.54 -3.31 -23.39
N SER A 125 17.98 -3.03 -24.57
CA SER A 125 18.74 -2.72 -25.78
C SER A 125 19.65 -1.49 -25.57
N THR A 126 19.13 -0.43 -24.95
CA THR A 126 19.90 0.76 -24.59
C THR A 126 21.04 0.43 -23.63
N LEU A 127 20.82 -0.44 -22.65
CA LEU A 127 21.87 -0.87 -21.71
C LEU A 127 22.95 -1.69 -22.39
N ILE A 128 22.60 -2.53 -23.36
CA ILE A 128 23.59 -3.27 -24.18
C ILE A 128 24.42 -2.30 -25.02
N GLU A 129 23.77 -1.39 -25.76
CA GLU A 129 24.43 -0.39 -26.60
C GLU A 129 25.43 0.48 -25.80
N LYS A 130 25.08 0.82 -24.54
CA LYS A 130 25.94 1.58 -23.64
C LYS A 130 27.01 0.73 -22.93
N GLY A 131 27.03 -0.59 -23.13
CA GLY A 131 28.01 -1.50 -22.53
C GLY A 131 27.72 -1.90 -21.09
N HIS A 132 26.51 -1.60 -20.59
CA HIS A 132 26.07 -1.96 -19.23
C HIS A 132 25.38 -3.32 -19.15
N ALA A 133 25.07 -3.93 -20.28
CA ALA A 133 24.49 -5.26 -20.34
C ALA A 133 25.14 -6.09 -21.45
N TYR A 134 25.00 -7.41 -21.37
CA TYR A 134 25.50 -8.34 -22.37
C TYR A 134 24.54 -9.54 -22.52
N GLU A 135 24.50 -10.09 -23.74
CA GLU A 135 23.73 -11.31 -24.03
C GLU A 135 24.65 -12.51 -23.98
N LYS A 136 24.16 -13.61 -23.42
CA LYS A 136 24.80 -14.92 -23.47
C LYS A 136 23.77 -16.05 -23.49
N ASN A 137 23.79 -16.86 -24.53
CA ASN A 137 22.88 -17.99 -24.71
C ASN A 137 21.38 -17.61 -24.61
N GLY A 138 21.00 -16.46 -25.17
CA GLY A 138 19.63 -15.95 -25.15
C GLY A 138 19.21 -15.27 -23.84
N THR A 139 20.07 -15.26 -22.82
CA THR A 139 19.87 -14.52 -21.56
C THR A 139 20.61 -13.20 -21.61
N VAL A 140 19.98 -12.13 -21.19
CA VAL A 140 20.64 -10.82 -21.04
C VAL A 140 20.89 -10.54 -19.57
N TYR A 141 22.13 -10.19 -19.27
CA TYR A 141 22.58 -9.82 -17.93
C TYR A 141 23.00 -8.36 -17.85
N PHE A 142 22.69 -7.71 -16.73
CA PHE A 142 23.31 -6.44 -16.39
C PHE A 142 24.72 -6.68 -15.88
N ARG A 143 25.71 -5.95 -16.42
CA ARG A 143 27.12 -6.01 -16.01
C ARG A 143 27.32 -5.07 -14.83
N THR A 144 27.22 -5.60 -13.62
CA THR A 144 27.28 -4.82 -12.36
C THR A 144 28.55 -4.01 -12.23
N ALA A 145 29.70 -4.56 -12.65
CA ALA A 145 31.00 -3.88 -12.60
C ALA A 145 31.07 -2.64 -13.52
N SER A 146 30.16 -2.48 -14.49
CA SER A 146 30.09 -1.31 -15.38
C SER A 146 29.45 -0.09 -14.71
N PHE A 147 28.69 -0.27 -13.63
CA PHE A 147 28.06 0.80 -12.88
C PHE A 147 28.84 1.06 -11.59
N LYS A 148 29.71 2.08 -11.62
CA LYS A 148 30.68 2.35 -10.53
C LYS A 148 30.05 2.63 -9.17
N GLU A 149 28.83 3.12 -9.15
CA GLU A 149 28.10 3.49 -7.93
C GLU A 149 27.22 2.34 -7.41
N TYR A 150 27.36 1.12 -7.93
CA TYR A 150 26.59 -0.02 -7.46
C TYR A 150 26.87 -0.29 -5.98
N GLY A 151 25.80 -0.42 -5.18
CA GLY A 151 25.88 -0.52 -3.73
C GLY A 151 25.65 0.80 -2.99
N LYS A 152 25.40 1.92 -3.70
CA LYS A 152 25.21 3.23 -3.06
C LYS A 152 23.99 3.33 -2.17
N LEU A 153 22.89 2.61 -2.50
CA LEU A 153 21.67 2.59 -1.69
C LEU A 153 21.80 1.65 -0.50
N SER A 154 22.28 0.43 -0.75
CA SER A 154 22.43 -0.60 0.27
C SER A 154 23.62 -0.39 1.19
N HIS A 155 24.55 0.49 0.78
CA HIS A 155 25.84 0.73 1.44
C HIS A 155 26.68 -0.55 1.60
N LYS A 156 26.52 -1.50 0.69
CA LYS A 156 27.26 -2.76 0.67
C LYS A 156 28.52 -2.60 -0.17
N ASN A 157 29.61 -3.12 0.35
CA ASN A 157 30.84 -3.21 -0.42
C ASN A 157 30.74 -4.36 -1.44
N LEU A 158 31.09 -4.11 -2.70
CA LEU A 158 31.08 -5.12 -3.77
C LEU A 158 31.96 -6.34 -3.44
N ASP A 159 33.10 -6.12 -2.80
CA ASP A 159 34.02 -7.22 -2.41
C ASP A 159 33.40 -8.15 -1.36
N ASP A 160 32.64 -7.58 -0.41
CA ASP A 160 31.91 -8.35 0.60
C ASP A 160 30.78 -9.14 -0.02
N LEU A 161 30.08 -8.55 -1.00
CA LEU A 161 29.02 -9.21 -1.76
C LEU A 161 29.57 -10.37 -2.58
N GLN A 162 30.70 -10.19 -3.26
CA GLN A 162 31.35 -11.26 -4.05
C GLN A 162 31.79 -12.44 -3.17
N SER A 163 32.28 -12.19 -1.97
CA SER A 163 32.67 -13.24 -1.04
C SER A 163 31.51 -14.08 -0.54
N GLY A 164 30.34 -13.44 -0.29
CA GLY A 164 29.11 -14.14 0.14
C GLY A 164 28.43 -14.96 -0.95
N PHE A 165 28.62 -14.62 -2.23
CA PHE A 165 28.03 -15.35 -3.37
C PHE A 165 28.86 -16.57 -3.82
N ARG A 166 30.15 -16.65 -3.46
CA ARG A 166 31.01 -17.80 -3.83
C ARG A 166 30.53 -19.14 -3.29
N ASP A 167 29.72 -19.12 -2.22
CA ASP A 167 29.22 -20.35 -1.58
C ASP A 167 27.83 -20.79 -2.05
N LEU A 168 27.13 -19.98 -2.88
CA LEU A 168 25.80 -20.26 -3.39
C LEU A 168 25.85 -20.56 -4.88
N LYS A 169 26.13 -21.78 -5.26
CA LYS A 169 25.96 -22.26 -6.65
C LYS A 169 24.48 -22.44 -6.96
N VAL A 170 23.89 -21.47 -7.66
CA VAL A 170 22.55 -21.60 -8.25
C VAL A 170 22.69 -22.14 -9.67
N SER A 171 22.00 -23.22 -10.02
CA SER A 171 22.04 -23.79 -11.36
C SER A 171 21.56 -22.76 -12.41
N GLY A 172 22.34 -22.53 -13.46
CA GLY A 172 22.10 -21.53 -14.51
C GLY A 172 22.95 -20.25 -14.38
N GLU A 173 23.85 -20.16 -13.39
CA GLU A 173 24.76 -19.03 -13.20
C GLU A 173 26.12 -19.18 -13.89
N GLU A 174 26.32 -20.29 -14.60
CA GLU A 174 27.60 -20.60 -15.29
C GLU A 174 27.91 -19.62 -16.43
N ASP A 175 26.92 -18.88 -16.89
CA ASP A 175 27.01 -17.94 -18.01
C ASP A 175 27.31 -16.50 -17.61
N LYS A 176 27.31 -16.15 -16.32
CA LYS A 176 27.58 -14.80 -15.85
C LYS A 176 29.07 -14.45 -15.93
N GLU A 177 29.38 -13.20 -16.36
CA GLU A 177 30.77 -12.68 -16.28
C GLU A 177 31.18 -12.43 -14.82
N SER A 178 30.23 -12.07 -13.96
CA SER A 178 30.42 -11.87 -12.52
C SER A 178 29.25 -12.44 -11.73
N PRO A 179 29.47 -13.01 -10.53
CA PRO A 179 28.38 -13.50 -9.68
C PRO A 179 27.35 -12.44 -9.28
N LEU A 180 27.73 -11.16 -9.31
CA LEU A 180 26.85 -10.04 -9.01
C LEU A 180 25.97 -9.61 -10.17
N ASP A 181 26.26 -10.06 -11.39
CA ASP A 181 25.46 -9.73 -12.56
C ASP A 181 24.06 -10.32 -12.40
N PHE A 182 23.05 -9.59 -12.81
CA PHE A 182 21.66 -9.99 -12.63
C PHE A 182 20.91 -10.01 -13.96
N VAL A 183 19.91 -10.87 -14.04
CA VAL A 183 19.14 -11.14 -15.25
C VAL A 183 18.23 -9.97 -15.58
N LEU A 184 18.30 -9.48 -16.82
CA LEU A 184 17.38 -8.52 -17.42
C LEU A 184 16.34 -9.20 -18.32
N TRP A 185 16.76 -10.27 -19.06
CA TRP A 185 15.91 -11.08 -19.90
C TRP A 185 16.34 -12.53 -19.83
N LYS A 186 15.40 -13.47 -19.80
CA LYS A 186 15.68 -14.90 -19.76
C LYS A 186 14.86 -15.66 -20.80
N PRO A 187 15.46 -16.67 -21.49
CA PRO A 187 14.76 -17.51 -22.43
C PRO A 187 13.58 -18.23 -21.78
N LYS A 188 12.53 -18.47 -22.59
CA LYS A 188 11.37 -19.25 -22.14
C LYS A 188 11.77 -20.69 -21.83
N LYS A 189 11.05 -21.29 -20.88
CA LYS A 189 10.98 -22.74 -20.68
C LYS A 189 9.66 -23.26 -21.23
N GLU A 190 9.56 -24.55 -21.43
CA GLU A 190 8.33 -25.18 -21.86
C GLU A 190 7.17 -24.87 -20.88
N GLY A 191 6.04 -24.42 -21.43
CA GLY A 191 4.86 -24.05 -20.65
C GLY A 191 4.91 -22.69 -19.96
N GLU A 192 5.97 -21.88 -20.17
CA GLU A 192 6.03 -20.50 -19.65
C GLU A 192 5.44 -19.49 -20.65
N PRO A 193 4.81 -18.41 -20.17
CA PRO A 193 4.49 -17.26 -21.01
C PRO A 193 5.77 -16.63 -21.53
N TYR A 194 5.75 -16.14 -22.78
CA TYR A 194 6.92 -15.55 -23.40
C TYR A 194 6.53 -14.46 -24.40
N TRP A 195 7.52 -13.63 -24.70
CA TRP A 195 7.48 -12.58 -25.73
C TRP A 195 8.69 -12.70 -26.63
N GLU A 196 8.53 -12.26 -27.88
CA GLU A 196 9.65 -12.15 -28.80
C GLU A 196 10.58 -11.01 -28.37
N SER A 197 11.88 -11.22 -28.49
CA SER A 197 12.90 -10.21 -28.27
C SER A 197 14.08 -10.41 -29.20
N PRO A 198 14.99 -9.43 -29.38
CA PRO A 198 16.18 -9.57 -30.20
C PRO A 198 17.13 -10.70 -29.74
N TRP A 199 16.99 -11.17 -28.50
CA TRP A 199 17.90 -12.14 -27.87
C TRP A 199 17.32 -13.56 -27.85
N SER A 200 16.07 -13.68 -27.54
CA SER A 200 15.34 -14.96 -27.48
C SER A 200 13.85 -14.74 -27.28
N GLU A 201 13.03 -15.73 -27.63
CA GLU A 201 11.69 -15.84 -27.03
C GLU A 201 11.84 -16.08 -25.53
N GLY A 202 11.27 -15.19 -24.72
CA GLY A 202 11.52 -15.22 -23.29
C GLY A 202 10.70 -14.24 -22.50
N ARG A 203 11.19 -13.87 -21.33
CA ARG A 203 10.51 -12.96 -20.40
C ARG A 203 11.50 -12.10 -19.61
N PRO A 204 11.03 -10.93 -19.10
CA PRO A 204 11.90 -10.02 -18.35
C PRO A 204 12.38 -10.63 -17.03
N GLY A 205 13.51 -10.14 -16.55
CA GLY A 205 13.92 -10.26 -15.17
C GLY A 205 13.08 -9.37 -14.27
N TRP A 206 13.01 -9.71 -13.00
CA TRP A 206 12.15 -8.99 -12.04
C TRP A 206 12.50 -7.50 -11.84
N HIS A 207 13.79 -7.13 -11.96
CA HIS A 207 14.23 -5.79 -11.60
C HIS A 207 13.97 -4.74 -12.69
N ILE A 208 13.89 -5.15 -13.97
CA ILE A 208 13.69 -4.23 -15.11
C ILE A 208 12.27 -3.64 -15.12
N GLU A 209 11.29 -4.36 -14.58
CA GLU A 209 9.90 -3.99 -14.59
C GLU A 209 9.67 -2.60 -13.97
N CYS A 210 10.10 -2.41 -12.71
CA CYS A 210 9.88 -1.17 -11.97
C CYS A 210 10.64 0.01 -12.58
N SER A 211 11.87 -0.20 -13.09
CA SER A 211 12.62 0.84 -13.79
C SER A 211 11.86 1.37 -15.02
N VAL A 212 11.30 0.47 -15.82
CA VAL A 212 10.55 0.83 -17.03
C VAL A 212 9.22 1.49 -16.69
N MET A 213 8.47 0.91 -15.76
CA MET A 213 7.17 1.45 -15.36
C MET A 213 7.31 2.82 -14.70
N SER A 214 8.32 3.00 -13.84
CA SER A 214 8.62 4.30 -13.25
C SER A 214 8.94 5.35 -14.31
N LYS A 215 9.83 5.03 -15.26
CA LYS A 215 10.18 5.93 -16.36
C LYS A 215 8.97 6.31 -17.21
N LYS A 216 8.13 5.34 -17.56
CA LYS A 216 6.96 5.55 -18.44
C LYS A 216 5.92 6.46 -17.79
N TYR A 217 5.60 6.25 -16.53
CA TYR A 217 4.48 6.93 -15.87
C TYR A 217 4.88 8.17 -15.07
N LEU A 218 6.14 8.28 -14.66
CA LEU A 218 6.63 9.37 -13.82
C LEU A 218 7.79 10.16 -14.46
N GLY A 219 8.47 9.57 -15.47
CA GLY A 219 9.62 10.16 -16.13
C GLY A 219 10.96 9.59 -15.64
N GLU A 220 12.06 10.13 -16.17
CA GLU A 220 13.42 9.62 -15.93
C GLU A 220 13.90 9.86 -14.50
N GLN A 221 13.36 10.88 -13.85
CA GLN A 221 13.64 11.25 -12.45
C GLN A 221 12.33 11.36 -11.68
N ILE A 222 12.32 10.84 -10.47
CA ILE A 222 11.16 10.88 -9.57
C ILE A 222 11.53 11.47 -8.22
N ASP A 223 10.54 11.97 -7.49
CA ASP A 223 10.77 12.51 -6.15
C ASP A 223 11.02 11.40 -5.15
N ILE A 224 10.13 10.41 -5.07
CA ILE A 224 10.16 9.36 -4.06
C ILE A 224 10.06 7.99 -4.72
N HIS A 225 11.00 7.11 -4.38
CA HIS A 225 10.91 5.67 -4.60
C HIS A 225 10.81 4.95 -3.25
N ALA A 226 9.84 4.03 -3.10
CA ALA A 226 9.56 3.46 -1.80
C ALA A 226 9.17 1.96 -1.86
N GLY A 227 9.31 1.29 -0.72
CA GLY A 227 8.94 -0.13 -0.54
C GLY A 227 9.33 -0.68 0.82
N GLY A 228 9.30 -2.00 0.97
CA GLY A 228 9.84 -2.67 2.16
C GLY A 228 11.37 -2.63 2.21
N GLU A 229 11.96 -2.67 3.40
CA GLU A 229 13.42 -2.66 3.56
C GLU A 229 14.11 -3.89 2.96
N ASP A 230 13.37 -4.98 2.70
CA ASP A 230 13.85 -6.16 1.98
C ASP A 230 14.11 -5.87 0.50
N LEU A 231 13.52 -4.81 -0.06
CA LEU A 231 13.74 -4.39 -1.44
C LEU A 231 15.01 -3.53 -1.61
N ILE A 232 15.59 -2.98 -0.53
CA ILE A 232 16.80 -2.16 -0.62
C ILE A 232 17.87 -2.89 -1.44
N PHE A 233 18.07 -4.19 -1.14
CA PHE A 233 18.99 -5.03 -1.87
C PHE A 233 18.41 -6.45 -2.05
N PRO A 234 18.42 -7.01 -3.28
CA PRO A 234 19.05 -6.42 -4.47
C PRO A 234 18.13 -5.52 -5.31
N HIS A 235 16.79 -5.49 -5.08
CA HIS A 235 15.81 -4.98 -6.04
C HIS A 235 16.02 -3.49 -6.37
N HIS A 236 15.93 -2.61 -5.38
CA HIS A 236 16.07 -1.16 -5.60
C HIS A 236 17.50 -0.75 -6.00
N GLU A 237 18.53 -1.45 -5.49
CA GLU A 237 19.90 -1.23 -5.96
C GLU A 237 20.03 -1.54 -7.46
N ASN A 238 19.41 -2.62 -7.93
CA ASN A 238 19.39 -3.01 -9.34
C ASN A 238 18.58 -2.03 -10.19
N GLU A 239 17.48 -1.51 -9.67
CA GLU A 239 16.69 -0.47 -10.36
C GLU A 239 17.49 0.82 -10.55
N ILE A 240 18.24 1.24 -9.54
CA ILE A 240 19.18 2.38 -9.65
C ILE A 240 20.17 2.14 -10.78
N ALA A 241 20.83 1.00 -10.76
CA ALA A 241 21.82 0.66 -11.77
C ALA A 241 21.24 0.68 -13.19
N GLN A 242 20.06 0.08 -13.40
CA GLN A 242 19.37 0.06 -14.67
C GLN A 242 18.96 1.46 -15.13
N SER A 243 18.28 2.20 -14.26
CA SER A 243 17.71 3.51 -14.61
C SER A 243 18.78 4.55 -14.85
N GLU A 244 19.79 4.64 -13.97
CA GLU A 244 20.85 5.64 -14.10
C GLU A 244 21.84 5.32 -15.23
N ALA A 245 22.19 4.06 -15.44
CA ALA A 245 22.97 3.64 -16.58
C ALA A 245 22.27 3.92 -17.93
N CYS A 246 20.95 3.67 -17.96
CA CYS A 246 20.14 3.93 -19.16
C CYS A 246 19.97 5.44 -19.42
N ASN A 247 19.61 6.23 -18.40
CA ASN A 247 19.19 7.63 -18.57
C ASN A 247 20.32 8.65 -18.36
N GLY A 248 21.40 8.29 -17.65
CA GLY A 248 22.50 9.19 -17.31
C GLY A 248 22.13 10.25 -16.30
N LYS A 249 21.09 10.01 -15.50
CA LYS A 249 20.56 10.93 -14.47
C LYS A 249 20.28 10.16 -13.21
N GLU A 250 20.27 10.83 -12.05
CA GLU A 250 19.79 10.28 -10.80
C GLU A 250 18.35 9.80 -10.95
N PHE A 251 18.04 8.60 -10.46
CA PHE A 251 16.73 7.98 -10.64
C PHE A 251 15.70 8.53 -9.68
N SER A 252 15.98 8.54 -8.39
CA SER A 252 15.06 9.05 -7.36
C SER A 252 15.79 9.89 -6.33
N HIS A 253 15.20 11.03 -5.96
CA HIS A 253 15.77 11.94 -4.97
C HIS A 253 15.66 11.39 -3.56
N TYR A 254 14.52 10.77 -3.21
CA TYR A 254 14.27 10.22 -1.87
C TYR A 254 13.94 8.74 -1.96
N TRP A 255 14.63 7.95 -1.16
CA TRP A 255 14.42 6.52 -1.00
C TRP A 255 13.82 6.23 0.36
N MET A 256 12.57 5.74 0.40
CA MET A 256 11.86 5.49 1.63
C MET A 256 11.58 3.99 1.81
N HIS A 257 11.93 3.45 2.97
CA HIS A 257 11.74 2.03 3.25
C HIS A 257 11.06 1.82 4.60
N ASN A 258 9.98 1.05 4.62
CA ASN A 258 9.39 0.60 5.87
C ASN A 258 10.11 -0.65 6.39
N ALA A 259 10.32 -0.69 7.70
CA ALA A 259 10.96 -1.83 8.36
C ALA A 259 10.08 -3.10 8.36
N PHE A 260 10.68 -4.24 8.70
CA PHE A 260 10.03 -5.54 8.75
C PHE A 260 8.89 -5.62 9.77
N LEU A 261 7.97 -6.53 9.48
CA LEU A 261 6.97 -7.00 10.41
C LEU A 261 7.41 -8.37 10.98
N ASN A 262 7.49 -8.43 12.30
CA ASN A 262 7.71 -9.67 13.03
C ASN A 262 6.38 -10.23 13.55
N ILE A 263 6.29 -11.53 13.77
CA ILE A 263 5.15 -12.19 14.40
C ILE A 263 5.67 -12.88 15.65
N ASP A 264 5.13 -12.52 16.81
CA ASP A 264 5.56 -13.02 18.11
C ASP A 264 7.09 -12.98 18.28
N ASN A 265 7.68 -11.81 17.95
CA ASN A 265 9.13 -11.52 17.98
C ASN A 265 9.98 -12.41 17.06
N ARG A 266 9.39 -13.03 16.04
CA ARG A 266 10.07 -13.83 15.04
C ARG A 266 9.80 -13.31 13.65
N LYS A 267 10.78 -13.44 12.76
CA LYS A 267 10.59 -13.10 11.34
C LYS A 267 9.44 -13.95 10.76
N MET A 268 8.53 -13.30 10.04
CA MET A 268 7.46 -14.00 9.33
C MET A 268 8.03 -14.84 8.20
N SER A 269 7.72 -16.15 8.17
CA SER A 269 8.07 -17.02 7.05
C SER A 269 7.09 -18.19 6.91
N LYS A 270 6.93 -18.68 5.67
CA LYS A 270 6.10 -19.86 5.40
C LYS A 270 6.65 -21.12 6.08
N SER A 271 7.97 -21.25 6.15
CA SER A 271 8.64 -22.40 6.77
C SER A 271 8.45 -22.48 8.28
N LEU A 272 8.22 -21.34 8.95
CA LEU A 272 7.94 -21.29 10.39
C LEU A 272 6.45 -21.44 10.72
N GLY A 273 5.56 -21.53 9.70
CA GLY A 273 4.12 -21.65 9.91
C GLY A 273 3.47 -20.40 10.53
N ASN A 274 4.19 -19.28 10.62
CA ASN A 274 3.72 -18.02 11.18
C ASN A 274 3.35 -17.00 10.09
N PHE A 275 2.95 -17.46 8.92
CA PHE A 275 2.56 -16.64 7.78
C PHE A 275 1.07 -16.29 7.87
N LEU A 276 0.75 -15.01 8.04
CA LEU A 276 -0.61 -14.52 8.22
C LEU A 276 -1.07 -13.73 7.00
N LEU A 277 -2.21 -14.11 6.44
CA LEU A 277 -2.88 -13.37 5.38
C LEU A 277 -3.71 -12.22 5.97
N VAL A 278 -3.90 -11.15 5.21
CA VAL A 278 -4.81 -10.06 5.59
C VAL A 278 -6.22 -10.60 5.86
N ARG A 279 -6.71 -11.54 5.05
CA ARG A 279 -8.00 -12.20 5.23
C ARG A 279 -8.12 -13.06 6.49
N ASP A 280 -7.00 -13.54 7.05
CA ASP A 280 -7.05 -14.24 8.34
C ASP A 280 -7.23 -13.26 9.49
N ILE A 281 -6.74 -12.05 9.34
CA ILE A 281 -7.00 -10.96 10.29
C ILE A 281 -8.45 -10.49 10.19
N GLU A 282 -8.99 -10.33 8.97
CA GLU A 282 -10.37 -9.90 8.71
C GLU A 282 -11.43 -10.80 9.40
N LYS A 283 -11.13 -12.10 9.54
CA LYS A 283 -12.01 -13.02 10.27
C LYS A 283 -12.19 -12.71 11.76
N LYS A 284 -11.29 -11.90 12.34
CA LYS A 284 -11.26 -11.60 13.78
C LYS A 284 -11.39 -10.11 14.10
N TYR A 285 -10.95 -9.25 13.18
CA TYR A 285 -10.88 -7.81 13.37
C TYR A 285 -11.35 -7.08 12.11
N ASP A 286 -12.00 -5.93 12.28
CA ASP A 286 -12.12 -4.96 11.20
C ASP A 286 -10.71 -4.58 10.71
N LEU A 287 -10.51 -4.51 9.40
CA LEU A 287 -9.20 -4.19 8.83
C LEU A 287 -8.74 -2.75 9.10
N GLN A 288 -9.62 -1.86 9.56
CA GLN A 288 -9.22 -0.59 10.15
C GLN A 288 -8.37 -0.75 11.42
N VAL A 289 -8.62 -1.82 12.21
CA VAL A 289 -7.78 -2.13 13.38
C VAL A 289 -6.37 -2.52 12.91
N LEU A 290 -6.27 -3.29 11.82
CA LEU A 290 -4.96 -3.62 11.21
C LEU A 290 -4.26 -2.35 10.71
N ARG A 291 -4.98 -1.46 10.02
CA ARG A 291 -4.43 -0.16 9.58
C ARG A 291 -3.92 0.66 10.76
N PHE A 292 -4.75 0.82 11.79
CA PHE A 292 -4.39 1.55 13.01
C PHE A 292 -3.17 0.95 13.71
N PHE A 293 -3.12 -0.38 13.82
CA PHE A 293 -1.98 -1.11 14.34
C PHE A 293 -0.70 -0.84 13.54
N MET A 294 -0.75 -0.90 12.20
CA MET A 294 0.41 -0.65 11.34
C MET A 294 0.97 0.76 11.49
N LEU A 295 0.10 1.76 11.76
CA LEU A 295 0.47 3.15 11.94
C LEU A 295 0.85 3.51 13.39
N SER A 296 0.65 2.61 14.36
CA SER A 296 0.96 2.84 15.78
C SER A 296 2.46 2.87 16.09
N ALA A 297 3.31 2.48 15.15
CA ALA A 297 4.76 2.59 15.23
C ALA A 297 5.29 3.37 14.04
N HIS A 298 6.42 4.06 14.23
CA HIS A 298 7.11 4.72 13.12
C HIS A 298 7.43 3.72 12.00
N TYR A 299 7.23 4.12 10.72
CA TYR A 299 7.36 3.18 9.59
C TYR A 299 8.75 2.53 9.47
N ARG A 300 9.82 3.22 9.88
CA ARG A 300 11.20 2.70 9.89
C ARG A 300 11.52 1.80 11.09
N SER A 301 10.63 1.68 12.06
CA SER A 301 10.84 0.80 13.21
C SER A 301 10.24 -0.58 12.93
N PRO A 302 10.94 -1.67 13.26
CA PRO A 302 10.34 -3.00 13.23
C PRO A 302 9.05 -3.03 14.06
N LEU A 303 8.01 -3.65 13.51
CA LEU A 303 6.72 -3.78 14.17
C LEU A 303 6.48 -5.25 14.53
N ASN A 304 6.15 -5.52 15.78
CA ASN A 304 5.82 -6.86 16.22
C ASN A 304 4.31 -7.07 16.22
N PHE A 305 3.84 -8.04 15.47
CA PHE A 305 2.43 -8.44 15.46
C PHE A 305 2.19 -9.51 16.53
N SER A 306 1.21 -9.27 17.39
CA SER A 306 0.68 -10.26 18.33
C SER A 306 -0.81 -10.01 18.57
N ALA A 307 -1.53 -11.02 19.03
CA ALA A 307 -2.94 -10.87 19.38
C ALA A 307 -3.18 -9.79 20.45
N GLU A 308 -2.30 -9.71 21.44
CA GLU A 308 -2.36 -8.70 22.50
C GLU A 308 -2.24 -7.27 21.95
N LEU A 309 -1.28 -7.04 21.03
CA LEU A 309 -1.07 -5.73 20.43
C LEU A 309 -2.20 -5.35 19.47
N MET A 310 -2.82 -6.32 18.80
CA MET A 310 -4.02 -6.09 18.01
C MET A 310 -5.23 -5.72 18.88
N GLU A 311 -5.42 -6.34 20.04
CA GLU A 311 -6.45 -5.95 20.99
C GLU A 311 -6.19 -4.54 21.56
N ALA A 312 -4.94 -4.20 21.86
CA ALA A 312 -4.57 -2.86 22.27
C ALA A 312 -4.87 -1.82 21.17
N ALA A 313 -4.57 -2.13 19.91
CA ALA A 313 -4.89 -1.26 18.77
C ALA A 313 -6.40 -1.10 18.60
N LYS A 314 -7.17 -2.19 18.72
CA LYS A 314 -8.64 -2.15 18.69
C LYS A 314 -9.20 -1.23 19.77
N ASN A 315 -8.77 -1.41 21.02
CA ASN A 315 -9.21 -0.57 22.14
C ASN A 315 -8.83 0.91 21.95
N GLY A 316 -7.66 1.18 21.35
CA GLY A 316 -7.23 2.52 20.99
C GLY A 316 -8.14 3.15 19.93
N LEU A 317 -8.41 2.44 18.86
CA LEU A 317 -9.32 2.88 17.80
C LEU A 317 -10.74 3.10 18.32
N ASP A 318 -11.27 2.18 19.13
CA ASP A 318 -12.62 2.28 19.74
C ASP A 318 -12.80 3.55 20.58
N ARG A 319 -11.74 4.03 21.25
CA ARG A 319 -11.77 5.31 21.99
C ARG A 319 -11.96 6.50 21.05
N ILE A 320 -11.30 6.50 19.91
CA ILE A 320 -11.44 7.55 18.86
C ILE A 320 -12.86 7.51 18.29
N LEU A 321 -13.33 6.32 17.90
CA LEU A 321 -14.66 6.12 17.33
C LEU A 321 -15.78 6.52 18.31
N THR A 322 -15.62 6.20 19.60
CA THR A 322 -16.58 6.59 20.63
C THR A 322 -16.66 8.12 20.79
N CYS A 323 -15.52 8.80 20.76
CA CYS A 323 -15.48 10.27 20.80
C CYS A 323 -16.16 10.87 19.58
N ALA A 324 -15.84 10.38 18.38
CA ALA A 324 -16.41 10.83 17.12
C ALA A 324 -17.94 10.63 17.09
N ALA A 325 -18.43 9.47 17.49
CA ALA A 325 -19.86 9.17 17.56
C ALA A 325 -20.61 10.08 18.55
N TRP A 326 -19.98 10.40 19.69
CA TRP A 326 -20.56 11.36 20.64
C TRP A 326 -20.64 12.76 20.02
N LEU A 327 -19.57 13.27 19.39
CA LEU A 327 -19.55 14.57 18.72
C LEU A 327 -20.59 14.62 17.61
N GLN A 328 -20.70 13.57 16.80
CA GLN A 328 -21.69 13.48 15.72
C GLN A 328 -23.12 13.56 16.29
N LYS A 329 -23.40 12.87 17.38
CA LYS A 329 -24.70 12.95 18.06
C LYS A 329 -24.99 14.37 18.54
N GLN A 330 -24.03 15.02 19.20
CA GLN A 330 -24.19 16.39 19.71
C GLN A 330 -24.33 17.44 18.58
N SER A 331 -23.80 17.17 17.39
CA SER A 331 -23.92 18.06 16.24
C SER A 331 -25.37 18.31 15.79
N ALA A 332 -26.33 17.50 16.25
CA ALA A 332 -27.76 17.69 16.04
C ALA A 332 -28.39 18.69 17.04
N ASN A 333 -27.68 19.11 18.07
CA ASN A 333 -28.20 20.07 19.04
C ASN A 333 -28.39 21.45 18.39
N GLU A 334 -29.47 22.14 18.79
CA GLU A 334 -29.66 23.54 18.44
C GLU A 334 -28.76 24.44 19.31
N GLY A 335 -28.54 25.67 18.86
CA GLY A 335 -27.81 26.70 19.61
C GLY A 335 -26.64 27.30 18.86
N GLU A 336 -26.35 28.54 19.18
CA GLU A 336 -25.21 29.29 18.67
C GLU A 336 -23.97 29.01 19.52
N LEU A 337 -22.81 29.16 18.86
CA LEU A 337 -21.51 29.01 19.52
C LEU A 337 -21.34 30.07 20.62
N THR A 338 -21.17 29.65 21.86
CA THR A 338 -20.87 30.54 22.99
C THR A 338 -19.40 30.97 22.96
N ASN A 339 -19.04 32.04 23.69
CA ASN A 339 -17.64 32.47 23.79
C ASN A 339 -16.77 31.38 24.43
N GLN A 340 -17.27 30.68 25.44
CA GLN A 340 -16.54 29.56 26.07
C GLN A 340 -16.33 28.39 25.12
N GLU A 341 -17.32 28.02 24.33
CA GLU A 341 -17.21 26.98 23.33
C GLU A 341 -16.25 27.37 22.18
N SER A 342 -16.25 28.67 21.81
CA SER A 342 -15.29 29.21 20.85
C SER A 342 -13.84 29.02 21.36
N GLU A 343 -13.58 29.27 22.63
CA GLU A 343 -12.28 29.03 23.26
C GLU A 343 -11.90 27.52 23.22
N VAL A 344 -12.87 26.63 23.48
CA VAL A 344 -12.66 25.18 23.42
C VAL A 344 -12.30 24.74 22.01
N VAL A 345 -12.99 25.24 21.00
CA VAL A 345 -12.71 24.92 19.59
C VAL A 345 -11.33 25.45 19.15
N GLU A 346 -10.99 26.69 19.54
CA GLU A 346 -9.67 27.27 19.22
C GLU A 346 -8.53 26.51 19.90
N GLU A 347 -8.69 26.10 21.16
CA GLU A 347 -7.71 25.28 21.86
C GLU A 347 -7.52 23.91 21.17
N ALA A 348 -8.62 23.31 20.66
CA ALA A 348 -8.55 22.04 19.92
C ALA A 348 -7.67 22.13 18.67
N LYS A 349 -7.58 23.28 18.02
CA LYS A 349 -6.70 23.49 16.85
C LYS A 349 -5.21 23.31 17.15
N LYS A 350 -4.79 23.47 18.41
CA LYS A 350 -3.41 23.22 18.81
C LYS A 350 -2.98 21.76 18.59
N TYR A 351 -3.93 20.82 18.67
CA TYR A 351 -3.64 19.41 18.42
C TYR A 351 -3.44 19.12 16.93
N VAL A 352 -4.03 19.93 16.04
CA VAL A 352 -3.72 19.90 14.59
C VAL A 352 -2.25 20.25 14.40
N GLY A 353 -1.76 21.33 15.01
CA GLY A 353 -0.35 21.70 14.92
C GLY A 353 0.62 20.64 15.47
N LYS A 354 0.24 19.94 16.57
CA LYS A 354 1.03 18.81 17.09
C LYS A 354 1.05 17.64 16.11
N PHE A 355 -0.08 17.31 15.52
CA PHE A 355 -0.20 16.25 14.52
C PHE A 355 0.66 16.57 13.28
N GLU A 356 0.55 17.80 12.77
CA GLU A 356 1.35 18.25 11.63
C GLU A 356 2.84 18.19 11.94
N ALA A 357 3.28 18.67 13.12
CA ALA A 357 4.67 18.61 13.53
C ALA A 357 5.21 17.17 13.55
N ALA A 358 4.42 16.21 14.01
CA ALA A 358 4.77 14.79 13.98
C ALA A 358 4.86 14.25 12.54
N MET A 359 3.90 14.58 11.69
CA MET A 359 3.91 14.14 10.30
C MET A 359 5.01 14.81 9.46
N GLU A 360 5.39 16.03 9.79
CA GLU A 360 6.50 16.74 9.14
C GLU A 360 7.88 16.25 9.58
N ASP A 361 7.95 15.49 10.66
CA ASP A 361 9.15 14.81 11.12
C ASP A 361 9.17 13.35 10.62
N ASP A 362 9.39 13.19 9.31
CA ASP A 362 9.54 11.87 8.68
C ASP A 362 8.31 10.98 8.82
N PHE A 363 7.13 11.58 8.66
CA PHE A 363 5.83 10.88 8.74
C PHE A 363 5.68 10.03 10.02
N ASN A 364 5.99 10.61 11.17
CA ASN A 364 5.90 9.95 12.46
C ASN A 364 4.45 9.75 12.89
N THR A 365 3.82 8.70 12.35
CA THR A 365 2.42 8.36 12.61
C THR A 365 2.16 7.98 14.08
N ALA A 366 3.16 7.48 14.80
CA ALA A 366 3.01 7.15 16.22
C ALA A 366 2.73 8.41 17.05
N ASP A 367 3.51 9.47 16.85
CA ASP A 367 3.32 10.75 17.53
C ASP A 367 2.06 11.49 17.01
N ALA A 368 1.76 11.34 15.71
CA ALA A 368 0.51 11.85 15.14
C ALA A 368 -0.73 11.21 15.81
N ILE A 369 -0.73 9.90 16.02
CA ILE A 369 -1.78 9.19 16.78
C ILE A 369 -1.82 9.67 18.24
N ALA A 370 -0.67 9.92 18.86
CA ALA A 370 -0.64 10.50 20.21
C ALA A 370 -1.34 11.87 20.26
N ALA A 371 -1.12 12.73 19.27
CA ALA A 371 -1.83 14.02 19.16
C ALA A 371 -3.35 13.84 19.00
N ILE A 372 -3.81 12.83 18.25
CA ILE A 372 -5.24 12.48 18.17
C ILE A 372 -5.77 12.04 19.56
N PHE A 373 -5.05 11.22 20.30
CA PHE A 373 -5.47 10.81 21.64
C PHE A 373 -5.51 11.98 22.62
N GLU A 374 -4.60 12.94 22.51
CA GLU A 374 -4.65 14.16 23.31
C GLU A 374 -5.88 15.00 22.97
N LEU A 375 -6.22 15.14 21.67
CA LEU A 375 -7.46 15.79 21.25
C LEU A 375 -8.69 15.08 21.79
N VAL A 376 -8.77 13.74 21.67
CA VAL A 376 -9.88 12.94 22.22
C VAL A 376 -10.00 13.13 23.76
N LYS A 377 -8.87 13.12 24.45
CA LYS A 377 -8.86 13.40 25.90
C LYS A 377 -9.38 14.81 26.19
N TYR A 378 -8.93 15.81 25.44
CA TYR A 378 -9.37 17.19 25.58
C TYR A 378 -10.88 17.33 25.36
N VAL A 379 -11.40 16.77 24.28
CA VAL A 379 -12.85 16.73 24.01
C VAL A 379 -13.60 16.07 25.16
N ASN A 380 -13.13 14.89 25.63
CA ASN A 380 -13.78 14.18 26.73
C ASN A 380 -13.77 14.95 28.06
N THR A 381 -12.76 15.79 28.30
CA THR A 381 -12.68 16.64 29.50
C THR A 381 -13.66 17.81 29.46
N ASN A 382 -13.95 18.30 28.24
CA ASN A 382 -14.88 19.42 28.02
C ASN A 382 -16.29 18.96 27.60
N LYS A 383 -16.61 17.68 27.76
CA LYS A 383 -17.95 17.15 27.48
C LYS A 383 -18.98 17.76 28.42
N THR A 384 -20.03 18.34 27.81
CA THR A 384 -21.25 18.76 28.50
C THR A 384 -22.44 18.30 27.68
N ASP A 385 -23.56 17.93 28.33
CA ASP A 385 -24.80 17.58 27.60
C ASP A 385 -25.42 18.80 26.88
N GLU A 386 -24.95 20.01 27.22
CA GLU A 386 -25.41 21.29 26.67
C GLU A 386 -24.49 21.81 25.56
N LEU A 387 -23.53 21.01 25.09
CA LEU A 387 -22.63 21.42 23.99
C LEU A 387 -23.45 21.78 22.74
N SER A 388 -23.26 23.00 22.21
CA SER A 388 -23.96 23.43 21.00
C SER A 388 -23.57 22.57 19.79
N GLY A 389 -24.52 22.37 18.88
CA GLY A 389 -24.28 21.60 17.66
C GLY A 389 -23.15 22.17 16.80
N LYS A 390 -22.98 23.51 16.81
CA LYS A 390 -21.89 24.18 16.10
C LYS A 390 -20.52 23.85 16.70
N ALA A 391 -20.40 23.85 18.02
CA ALA A 391 -19.16 23.47 18.70
C ALA A 391 -18.83 22.00 18.45
N ALA A 392 -19.83 21.12 18.64
CA ALA A 392 -19.68 19.70 18.40
C ALA A 392 -19.24 19.38 16.96
N LYS A 393 -19.88 20.03 15.97
CA LYS A 393 -19.52 19.89 14.56
C LYS A 393 -18.09 20.35 14.28
N SER A 394 -17.68 21.50 14.83
CA SER A 394 -16.31 22.00 14.65
C SER A 394 -15.27 21.03 15.23
N LEU A 395 -15.50 20.49 16.43
CA LEU A 395 -14.61 19.51 17.06
C LEU A 395 -14.60 18.18 16.29
N TYR A 396 -15.74 17.75 15.75
CA TYR A 396 -15.85 16.58 14.91
C TYR A 396 -15.02 16.72 13.60
N GLU A 397 -15.14 17.87 12.93
CA GLU A 397 -14.40 18.14 11.70
C GLU A 397 -12.89 18.17 11.94
N ILE A 398 -12.42 18.72 13.05
CA ILE A 398 -11.01 18.65 13.43
C ILE A 398 -10.56 17.19 13.60
N LEU A 399 -11.30 16.38 14.38
CA LEU A 399 -10.98 14.98 14.58
C LEU A 399 -11.01 14.20 13.27
N LYS A 400 -12.04 14.44 12.44
CA LYS A 400 -12.20 13.81 11.13
C LYS A 400 -11.03 14.10 10.22
N GLN A 401 -10.60 15.36 10.12
CA GLN A 401 -9.47 15.77 9.29
C GLN A 401 -8.20 14.98 9.64
N LEU A 402 -7.87 14.85 10.94
CA LEU A 402 -6.69 14.11 11.38
C LEU A 402 -6.81 12.61 11.09
N CYS A 403 -7.99 12.04 11.31
CA CYS A 403 -8.26 10.63 11.01
C CYS A 403 -8.22 10.33 9.51
N ASP A 404 -8.78 11.20 8.66
CA ASP A 404 -8.78 11.06 7.20
C ASP A 404 -7.35 11.03 6.62
N ILE A 405 -6.44 11.83 7.17
CA ILE A 405 -5.00 11.82 6.79
C ILE A 405 -4.39 10.44 7.09
N LEU A 406 -4.72 9.84 8.22
CA LEU A 406 -4.28 8.49 8.55
C LEU A 406 -5.11 7.39 7.85
N GLY A 407 -6.14 7.77 7.09
CA GLY A 407 -7.07 6.85 6.43
C GLY A 407 -7.94 6.06 7.41
N ILE A 408 -8.18 6.61 8.60
CA ILE A 408 -9.08 6.04 9.62
C ILE A 408 -10.48 6.59 9.40
N ILE A 409 -11.45 5.72 9.16
CA ILE A 409 -12.85 6.08 8.95
C ILE A 409 -13.52 6.21 10.32
N ILE A 410 -13.95 7.42 10.68
CA ILE A 410 -14.67 7.67 11.94
C ILE A 410 -16.17 7.86 11.75
N GLU A 411 -16.62 7.94 10.52
CA GLU A 411 -18.05 8.00 10.19
C GLU A 411 -18.68 6.66 10.53
N LYS A 412 -19.70 6.69 11.36
CA LYS A 412 -20.51 5.50 11.58
C LYS A 412 -21.25 5.20 10.29
N LYS A 413 -20.98 4.07 9.64
CA LYS A 413 -21.91 3.56 8.63
C LYS A 413 -23.27 3.48 9.31
N GLU A 414 -24.29 4.10 8.74
CA GLU A 414 -25.68 3.88 9.18
C GLU A 414 -25.93 2.39 9.03
N GLU A 415 -25.83 1.66 10.13
CA GLU A 415 -26.29 0.28 10.14
C GLU A 415 -27.80 0.32 10.04
N LEU A 416 -28.35 -0.16 8.94
CA LEU A 416 -29.77 -0.41 8.84
C LEU A 416 -30.21 -1.29 10.02
N LEU A 417 -31.24 -0.86 10.72
CA LEU A 417 -31.88 -1.70 11.72
C LEU A 417 -32.39 -2.98 11.02
N ASP A 418 -32.37 -4.10 11.70
CA ASP A 418 -32.88 -5.36 11.15
C ASP A 418 -34.31 -5.22 10.62
N ALA A 419 -35.13 -4.39 11.26
CA ALA A 419 -36.47 -4.05 10.80
C ALA A 419 -36.50 -3.34 9.45
N ASP A 420 -35.53 -2.44 9.18
CA ASP A 420 -35.43 -1.73 7.90
C ASP A 420 -34.93 -2.65 6.79
N ILE A 421 -34.03 -3.59 7.14
CA ILE A 421 -33.55 -4.62 6.20
C ILE A 421 -34.72 -5.54 5.81
N GLU A 422 -35.51 -6.01 6.77
CA GLU A 422 -36.69 -6.84 6.52
C GLU A 422 -37.74 -6.09 5.68
N ALA A 423 -37.95 -4.79 5.93
CA ALA A 423 -38.85 -3.95 5.14
C ALA A 423 -38.40 -3.84 3.67
N LEU A 424 -37.09 -3.62 3.43
CA LEU A 424 -36.52 -3.56 2.08
C LEU A 424 -36.58 -4.94 1.38
N ILE A 425 -36.41 -6.04 2.10
CA ILE A 425 -36.56 -7.40 1.56
C ILE A 425 -38.00 -7.65 1.13
N GLU A 426 -38.98 -7.25 1.93
CA GLU A 426 -40.41 -7.40 1.57
C GLU A 426 -40.78 -6.47 0.39
N GLU A 427 -40.29 -5.23 0.33
CA GLU A 427 -40.44 -4.34 -0.82
C GLU A 427 -39.84 -4.98 -2.08
N ARG A 428 -38.64 -5.54 -2.02
CA ARG A 428 -38.01 -6.26 -3.15
C ARG A 428 -38.89 -7.43 -3.62
N LYS A 429 -39.44 -8.17 -2.70
CA LYS A 429 -40.35 -9.30 -3.00
C LYS A 429 -41.64 -8.83 -3.70
N GLN A 430 -42.20 -7.70 -3.27
CA GLN A 430 -43.39 -7.11 -3.92
C GLN A 430 -43.03 -6.57 -5.31
N ALA A 431 -41.85 -5.89 -5.48
CA ALA A 431 -41.39 -5.44 -6.77
C ALA A 431 -41.23 -6.62 -7.76
N ARG A 432 -40.66 -7.73 -7.35
CA ARG A 432 -40.55 -8.96 -8.17
C ARG A 432 -41.92 -9.53 -8.54
N LYS A 433 -42.88 -9.56 -7.62
CA LYS A 433 -44.26 -9.99 -7.91
C LYS A 433 -44.94 -9.09 -8.92
N ALA A 434 -44.70 -7.78 -8.85
CA ALA A 434 -45.20 -6.79 -9.79
C ALA A 434 -44.41 -6.74 -11.12
N LYS A 435 -43.43 -7.64 -11.32
CA LYS A 435 -42.50 -7.68 -12.48
C LYS A 435 -41.67 -6.41 -12.64
N ASN A 436 -41.50 -5.59 -11.58
CA ASN A 436 -40.62 -4.46 -11.56
C ASN A 436 -39.21 -4.92 -11.14
N PHE A 437 -38.50 -5.54 -12.08
CA PHE A 437 -37.18 -6.10 -11.83
C PHE A 437 -36.13 -5.00 -11.58
N ALA A 438 -36.29 -3.83 -12.22
CA ALA A 438 -35.37 -2.70 -12.01
C ALA A 438 -35.33 -2.27 -10.53
N ARG A 439 -36.51 -2.10 -9.88
CA ARG A 439 -36.58 -1.75 -8.46
C ARG A 439 -36.05 -2.87 -7.56
N ALA A 440 -36.30 -4.11 -7.92
CA ALA A 440 -35.79 -5.26 -7.15
C ALA A 440 -34.25 -5.35 -7.17
N ASP A 441 -33.63 -5.01 -8.30
CA ASP A 441 -32.18 -5.00 -8.45
C ASP A 441 -31.56 -3.78 -7.76
N GLU A 442 -32.23 -2.61 -7.80
CA GLU A 442 -31.84 -1.41 -7.07
C GLU A 442 -31.79 -1.66 -5.56
N ILE A 443 -32.84 -2.26 -4.98
CA ILE A 443 -32.88 -2.63 -3.56
C ILE A 443 -31.76 -3.61 -3.21
N ARG A 444 -31.49 -4.58 -4.07
CA ARG A 444 -30.39 -5.53 -3.84
C ARG A 444 -29.03 -4.84 -3.81
N LYS A 445 -28.85 -3.87 -4.71
CA LYS A 445 -27.62 -3.05 -4.75
C LYS A 445 -27.53 -2.16 -3.54
N GLU A 446 -28.62 -1.48 -3.15
CA GLU A 446 -28.66 -0.62 -1.96
C GLU A 446 -28.27 -1.38 -0.68
N LEU A 447 -28.81 -2.60 -0.51
CA LEU A 447 -28.46 -3.45 0.61
C LEU A 447 -27.00 -3.91 0.54
N ALA A 448 -26.52 -4.30 -0.64
CA ALA A 448 -25.12 -4.69 -0.83
C ALA A 448 -24.15 -3.55 -0.55
N ASP A 449 -24.45 -2.32 -0.98
CA ASP A 449 -23.66 -1.10 -0.72
C ASP A 449 -23.60 -0.77 0.80
N LYS A 450 -24.60 -1.24 1.57
CA LYS A 450 -24.68 -1.12 3.04
C LYS A 450 -24.14 -2.38 3.77
N GLY A 451 -23.45 -3.28 3.06
CA GLY A 451 -22.84 -4.48 3.64
C GLY A 451 -23.84 -5.58 4.00
N ILE A 452 -25.01 -5.61 3.35
CA ILE A 452 -26.02 -6.65 3.52
C ILE A 452 -26.09 -7.53 2.27
N ILE A 453 -25.74 -8.81 2.40
CA ILE A 453 -25.84 -9.79 1.31
C ILE A 453 -27.14 -10.56 1.44
N LEU A 454 -27.93 -10.56 0.36
CA LEU A 454 -29.15 -11.35 0.25
C LEU A 454 -28.86 -12.71 -0.40
N GLU A 455 -29.35 -13.78 0.22
CA GLU A 455 -29.32 -15.14 -0.31
C GLU A 455 -30.77 -15.61 -0.59
N ASP A 456 -31.08 -15.82 -1.88
CA ASP A 456 -32.40 -16.38 -2.29
C ASP A 456 -32.39 -17.90 -2.05
N THR A 457 -33.19 -18.39 -1.11
CA THR A 457 -33.35 -19.81 -0.79
C THR A 457 -34.75 -20.36 -1.21
N ARG A 458 -34.92 -21.66 -1.22
CA ARG A 458 -36.26 -22.28 -1.50
C ARG A 458 -37.32 -21.93 -0.43
N GLN A 459 -36.89 -21.50 0.75
CA GLN A 459 -37.74 -21.16 1.88
C GLN A 459 -38.00 -19.66 2.02
N GLY A 460 -37.32 -18.83 1.21
CA GLY A 460 -37.39 -17.37 1.23
C GLY A 460 -36.05 -16.70 1.03
N VAL A 461 -36.00 -15.41 1.27
CA VAL A 461 -34.75 -14.62 1.24
C VAL A 461 -34.19 -14.60 2.64
N THR A 462 -32.92 -15.00 2.77
CA THR A 462 -32.11 -14.80 3.99
C THR A 462 -31.08 -13.74 3.74
N TRP A 463 -30.56 -13.13 4.79
CA TRP A 463 -29.54 -12.10 4.68
C TRP A 463 -28.48 -12.25 5.76
N LYS A 464 -27.30 -11.70 5.47
CA LYS A 464 -26.20 -11.61 6.43
C LYS A 464 -25.48 -10.26 6.28
N ARG A 465 -24.98 -9.73 7.37
CA ARG A 465 -24.05 -8.57 7.38
C ARG A 465 -22.65 -9.05 7.01
N VAL A 466 -21.94 -8.27 6.19
CA VAL A 466 -20.56 -8.57 5.72
C VAL A 466 -19.64 -7.43 6.09
#